data_b22904bffd41d6e3a79a4dd8b7ad7afa
#
_entry.id   b22904bffd41d6e3a79a4dd8b7ad7afa
#
_cell.length_a   1.000
_cell.length_b   1.000
_cell.length_c   1.000
_cell.angle_alpha   90.00
_cell.angle_beta   90.00
_cell.angle_gamma   90.00
#
_symmetry.space_group_name_H-M   'P 1'
#
loop_
_entity.id
_entity.type
_entity.pdbx_description
1 polymer ?
#
loop_
_entity_poly.entity_id
_entity_poly.type
_entity_poly.pdbx_seq_one_letter_code
_entity_poly.pdbx_strand_id
1 'polypeptide(L)'
;MRPSLRRLFLLALATDAQARLRADQWETRCLHCRRRLSVRADGEAPGNTTLEHVVPQAWFGKRAVAALTAQVGDDANDARNLAVACASCNHGKGMSHDARGPADDRARTVIARLLQSRLARWREPEDVSG
;
A
#
# COMPACT_ATOMS: atom_id res chain seq x y z
N MET A 1 -3.38 -2.90 -18.03
CA MET A 1 -2.53 -2.48 -16.87
C MET A 1 -1.08 -2.77 -17.19
N ARG A 2 -0.18 -1.86 -16.84
CA ARG A 2 1.25 -2.03 -17.10
C ARG A 2 1.83 -3.20 -16.27
N PRO A 3 2.77 -3.97 -16.84
CA PRO A 3 3.38 -5.10 -16.10
C PRO A 3 4.04 -4.70 -14.78
N SER A 4 4.66 -3.51 -14.73
CA SER A 4 5.28 -3.03 -13.49
C SER A 4 4.25 -2.82 -12.37
N LEU A 5 3.06 -2.31 -12.71
CA LEU A 5 1.98 -2.10 -11.73
C LEU A 5 1.42 -3.45 -11.24
N ARG A 6 1.24 -4.41 -12.14
CA ARG A 6 0.82 -5.76 -11.76
C ARG A 6 1.77 -6.38 -10.75
N ARG A 7 3.07 -6.22 -10.98
CA ARG A 7 4.09 -6.76 -10.08
C ARG A 7 4.00 -6.14 -8.70
N LEU A 8 3.76 -4.83 -8.61
CA LEU A 8 3.62 -4.15 -7.33
C LEU A 8 2.35 -4.59 -6.58
N PHE A 9 1.24 -4.80 -7.30
CA PHE A 9 0.04 -5.38 -6.69
C PHE A 9 0.33 -6.75 -6.10
N LEU A 10 0.99 -7.62 -6.85
CA LEU A 10 1.31 -8.96 -6.39
C LEU A 10 2.26 -8.93 -5.19
N LEU A 11 3.22 -8.02 -5.18
CA LEU A 11 4.14 -7.85 -4.06
C LEU A 11 3.39 -7.39 -2.80
N ALA A 12 2.49 -6.42 -2.93
CA ALA A 12 1.66 -5.96 -1.81
C ALA A 12 0.82 -7.10 -1.24
N LEU A 13 0.20 -7.91 -2.10
CA LEU A 13 -0.64 -9.02 -1.69
C LEU A 13 0.16 -10.14 -1.03
N ALA A 14 1.30 -10.52 -1.61
CA ALA A 14 2.15 -11.58 -1.07
C ALA A 14 2.67 -11.26 0.33
N THR A 15 2.79 -9.98 0.66
CA THR A 15 3.32 -9.52 1.96
C THR A 15 2.24 -9.03 2.91
N ASP A 16 0.97 -9.24 2.58
CA ASP A 16 -0.18 -8.83 3.38
C ASP A 16 -0.78 -10.07 4.06
N ALA A 17 -0.67 -10.14 5.38
CA ALA A 17 -1.18 -11.25 6.16
C ALA A 17 -2.70 -11.43 6.04
N GLN A 18 -3.42 -10.39 5.62
CA GLN A 18 -4.87 -10.45 5.41
C GLN A 18 -5.25 -10.85 3.97
N ALA A 19 -4.29 -10.95 3.07
CA ALA A 19 -4.54 -11.35 1.70
C ALA A 19 -4.49 -12.86 1.54
N ARG A 20 -5.40 -13.41 0.75
CA ARG A 20 -5.49 -14.85 0.49
C ARG A 20 -5.72 -15.08 -1.00
N LEU A 21 -4.95 -16.00 -1.58
CA LEU A 21 -5.15 -16.43 -2.95
C LEU A 21 -6.13 -17.60 -2.96
N ARG A 22 -7.25 -17.42 -3.66
CA ARG A 22 -8.27 -18.46 -3.83
C ARG A 22 -8.49 -18.67 -5.32
N ALA A 23 -8.21 -19.88 -5.82
CA ALA A 23 -8.29 -20.20 -7.23
C ALA A 23 -7.42 -19.20 -8.03
N ASP A 24 -8.01 -18.33 -8.82
CA ASP A 24 -7.31 -17.38 -9.68
C ASP A 24 -7.45 -15.94 -9.18
N GLN A 25 -7.80 -15.75 -7.90
CA GLN A 25 -8.12 -14.41 -7.39
C GLN A 25 -7.57 -14.22 -5.99
N TRP A 26 -6.87 -13.10 -5.80
CA TRP A 26 -6.51 -12.62 -4.48
C TRP A 26 -7.69 -11.91 -3.84
N GLU A 27 -7.91 -12.16 -2.55
CA GLU A 27 -8.89 -11.46 -1.73
C GLU A 27 -8.16 -10.78 -0.58
N THR A 28 -8.49 -9.53 -0.31
CA THR A 28 -7.94 -8.78 0.80
C THR A 28 -8.95 -7.74 1.28
N ARG A 29 -8.52 -6.83 2.14
CA ARG A 29 -9.35 -5.75 2.64
C ARG A 29 -8.65 -4.42 2.43
N CYS A 30 -9.41 -3.40 2.08
CA CYS A 30 -8.90 -2.03 1.96
C CYS A 30 -8.15 -1.64 3.23
N LEU A 31 -6.97 -1.04 3.06
CA LEU A 31 -6.16 -0.59 4.19
C LEU A 31 -6.93 0.40 5.09
N HIS A 32 -7.80 1.22 4.50
CA HIS A 32 -8.51 2.28 5.23
C HIS A 32 -9.86 1.81 5.78
N CYS A 33 -10.78 1.44 4.91
CA CYS A 33 -12.18 1.20 5.28
C CYS A 33 -12.51 -0.27 5.53
N ARG A 34 -11.57 -1.17 5.30
CA ARG A 34 -11.70 -2.61 5.52
C ARG A 34 -12.70 -3.31 4.59
N ARG A 35 -13.18 -2.62 3.56
CA ARG A 35 -14.01 -3.21 2.51
C ARG A 35 -13.26 -4.37 1.84
N ARG A 36 -13.99 -5.42 1.45
CA ARG A 36 -13.41 -6.51 0.69
C ARG A 36 -13.00 -6.03 -0.70
N LEU A 37 -11.81 -6.41 -1.11
CA LEU A 37 -11.25 -6.10 -2.42
C LEU A 37 -10.69 -7.37 -3.03
N SER A 38 -10.66 -7.41 -4.35
CA SER A 38 -10.10 -8.54 -5.08
C SER A 38 -9.15 -8.06 -6.16
N VAL A 39 -8.14 -8.89 -6.45
CA VAL A 39 -7.17 -8.68 -7.52
C VAL A 39 -6.96 -10.02 -8.19
N ARG A 40 -6.94 -10.07 -9.52
CA ARG A 40 -6.69 -11.32 -10.23
C ARG A 40 -5.30 -11.87 -9.89
N ALA A 41 -5.13 -13.18 -10.04
CA ALA A 41 -3.85 -13.83 -9.75
C ALA A 41 -2.69 -13.27 -10.58
N ASP A 42 -2.97 -12.69 -11.76
CA ASP A 42 -1.98 -12.05 -12.60
C ASP A 42 -1.66 -10.61 -12.21
N GLY A 43 -2.30 -10.09 -11.16
CA GLY A 43 -2.10 -8.72 -10.68
C GLY A 43 -3.02 -7.69 -11.29
N GLU A 44 -3.95 -8.09 -12.16
CA GLU A 44 -4.94 -7.17 -12.74
C GLU A 44 -5.99 -6.82 -11.70
N ALA A 45 -6.20 -5.53 -11.45
CA ALA A 45 -7.15 -5.05 -10.45
C ALA A 45 -8.39 -4.44 -11.12
N PRO A 46 -9.59 -4.66 -10.56
CA PRO A 46 -10.79 -3.97 -11.03
C PRO A 46 -10.71 -2.47 -10.74
N GLY A 47 -11.57 -1.69 -11.39
CA GLY A 47 -11.51 -0.22 -11.35
C GLY A 47 -11.70 0.41 -9.97
N ASN A 48 -12.33 -0.32 -9.03
CA ASN A 48 -12.54 0.18 -7.66
C ASN A 48 -11.38 -0.14 -6.71
N THR A 49 -10.33 -0.80 -7.20
CA THR A 49 -9.21 -1.30 -6.41
C THR A 49 -7.92 -0.70 -6.93
N THR A 50 -7.14 -0.11 -6.03
CA THR A 50 -5.92 0.61 -6.38
C THR A 50 -4.74 0.13 -5.56
N LEU A 51 -3.55 0.38 -6.09
CA LEU A 51 -2.30 0.24 -5.36
C LEU A 51 -2.00 1.57 -4.70
N GLU A 52 -1.80 1.54 -3.39
CA GLU A 52 -1.51 2.73 -2.61
C GLU A 52 -0.04 2.72 -2.18
N HIS A 53 0.65 3.86 -2.38
CA HIS A 53 1.88 4.14 -1.66
C HIS A 53 1.48 4.77 -0.33
N VAL A 54 1.69 4.06 0.78
CA VAL A 54 1.22 4.52 2.09
C VAL A 54 1.89 5.85 2.45
N VAL A 55 3.22 5.89 2.42
CA VAL A 55 3.95 7.16 2.42
C VAL A 55 4.03 7.61 0.95
N PRO A 56 3.51 8.80 0.62
CA PRO A 56 3.51 9.26 -0.77
C PRO A 56 4.91 9.28 -1.39
N GLN A 57 5.00 8.91 -2.66
CA GLN A 57 6.28 8.91 -3.37
C GLN A 57 6.99 10.27 -3.27
N ALA A 58 6.23 11.35 -3.39
CA ALA A 58 6.79 12.71 -3.34
C ALA A 58 7.38 13.08 -1.98
N TRP A 59 7.06 12.33 -0.91
CA TRP A 59 7.58 12.61 0.43
C TRP A 59 8.96 11.98 0.68
N PHE A 60 9.37 11.03 -0.14
CA PHE A 60 10.67 10.38 0.02
C PHE A 60 11.80 11.38 -0.22
N GLY A 61 12.84 11.30 0.60
CA GLY A 61 13.95 12.23 0.58
C GLY A 61 13.70 13.53 1.35
N LYS A 62 12.51 13.71 1.92
CA LYS A 62 12.18 14.91 2.71
C LYS A 62 12.53 14.69 4.18
N ARG A 63 13.29 15.63 4.75
CA ARG A 63 13.76 15.52 6.12
C ARG A 63 12.62 15.38 7.15
N ALA A 64 11.52 16.08 6.91
CA ALA A 64 10.39 16.10 7.83
C ALA A 64 9.78 14.71 8.06
N VAL A 65 9.96 13.77 7.14
CA VAL A 65 9.39 12.42 7.21
C VAL A 65 10.45 11.32 7.19
N ALA A 66 11.70 11.66 7.47
CA ALA A 66 12.80 10.69 7.44
C ALA A 66 12.53 9.47 8.32
N ALA A 67 11.92 9.67 9.48
CA ALA A 67 11.57 8.56 10.38
C ALA A 67 10.52 7.63 9.80
N LEU A 68 9.60 8.14 8.96
CA LEU A 68 8.61 7.31 8.29
C LEU A 68 9.22 6.54 7.12
N THR A 69 9.97 7.23 6.26
CA THR A 69 10.54 6.59 5.07
C THR A 69 11.59 5.56 5.43
N ALA A 70 12.30 5.75 6.56
CA ALA A 70 13.26 4.77 7.04
C ALA A 70 12.61 3.43 7.39
N GLN A 71 11.35 3.44 7.82
CA GLN A 71 10.62 2.21 8.17
C GLN A 71 10.36 1.32 6.95
N VAL A 72 10.45 1.87 5.76
CA VAL A 72 10.25 1.15 4.50
C VAL A 72 11.51 1.20 3.62
N GLY A 73 12.67 1.23 4.26
CA GLY A 73 13.96 1.15 3.56
C GLY A 73 14.26 2.32 2.64
N ASP A 74 13.62 3.48 2.86
CA ASP A 74 13.78 4.68 2.05
C ASP A 74 13.46 4.46 0.56
N ASP A 75 12.62 3.47 0.27
CA ASP A 75 12.19 3.12 -1.08
C ASP A 75 10.66 3.15 -1.16
N ALA A 76 10.12 4.04 -1.98
CA ALA A 76 8.67 4.18 -2.12
C ALA A 76 8.00 2.89 -2.61
N ASN A 77 8.70 2.05 -3.35
CA ASN A 77 8.20 0.77 -3.87
C ASN A 77 8.58 -0.43 -3.01
N ASP A 78 9.15 -0.21 -1.82
CA ASP A 78 9.34 -1.30 -0.88
C ASP A 78 7.97 -1.88 -0.51
N ALA A 79 7.87 -3.21 -0.41
CA ALA A 79 6.61 -3.89 -0.15
C ALA A 79 5.91 -3.38 1.11
N ARG A 80 6.67 -2.98 2.12
CA ARG A 80 6.11 -2.43 3.37
C ARG A 80 5.37 -1.12 3.15
N ASN A 81 5.66 -0.41 2.05
CA ASN A 81 5.01 0.85 1.71
C ASN A 81 3.88 0.70 0.69
N LEU A 82 3.61 -0.53 0.26
CA LEU A 82 2.58 -0.80 -0.73
C LEU A 82 1.36 -1.45 -0.07
N ALA A 83 0.18 -1.00 -0.45
CA ALA A 83 -1.06 -1.56 0.07
C ALA A 83 -2.13 -1.57 -1.02
N VAL A 84 -3.09 -2.47 -0.87
CA VAL A 84 -4.27 -2.48 -1.72
C VAL A 84 -5.36 -1.68 -1.00
N ALA A 85 -5.94 -0.72 -1.70
CA ALA A 85 -6.96 0.15 -1.15
C ALA A 85 -8.06 0.39 -2.18
N CYS A 86 -9.27 0.67 -1.71
CA CYS A 86 -10.33 1.06 -2.63
C CYS A 86 -10.02 2.44 -3.21
N ALA A 87 -10.45 2.66 -4.45
CA ALA A 87 -10.15 3.90 -5.18
C ALA A 87 -10.62 5.14 -4.41
N SER A 88 -11.76 5.06 -3.76
CA SER A 88 -12.33 6.17 -3.01
C SER A 88 -11.44 6.58 -1.82
N CYS A 89 -10.98 5.61 -1.02
CA CYS A 89 -10.13 5.91 0.14
C CYS A 89 -8.76 6.43 -0.30
N ASN A 90 -8.16 5.82 -1.32
CA ASN A 90 -6.85 6.23 -1.81
C ASN A 90 -6.91 7.65 -2.40
N HIS A 91 -7.93 7.95 -3.19
CA HIS A 91 -8.15 9.29 -3.74
C HIS A 91 -8.38 10.31 -2.62
N GLY A 92 -9.22 9.98 -1.64
CA GLY A 92 -9.51 10.86 -0.50
C GLY A 92 -8.26 11.18 0.32
N LYS A 93 -7.40 10.18 0.54
CA LYS A 93 -6.11 10.40 1.20
C LYS A 93 -5.24 11.35 0.40
N GLY A 94 -5.17 11.15 -0.92
CA GLY A 94 -4.39 12.02 -1.81
C GLY A 94 -4.83 13.48 -1.70
N MET A 95 -6.12 13.74 -1.74
CA MET A 95 -6.68 15.09 -1.68
C MET A 95 -6.56 15.72 -0.29
N SER A 96 -6.78 14.93 0.77
CA SER A 96 -6.89 15.46 2.14
C SER A 96 -5.56 15.48 2.89
N HIS A 97 -4.64 14.60 2.55
CA HIS A 97 -3.40 14.43 3.31
C HIS A 97 -2.15 14.52 2.46
N ASP A 98 -2.03 13.70 1.41
CA ASP A 98 -0.81 13.67 0.59
C ASP A 98 -0.51 15.05 0.00
N ALA A 99 -1.53 15.73 -0.50
CA ALA A 99 -1.39 17.04 -1.15
C ALA A 99 -0.96 18.15 -0.19
N ARG A 100 -1.17 17.97 1.13
CA ARG A 100 -0.74 18.95 2.12
C ARG A 100 0.78 18.96 2.32
N GLY A 101 1.44 17.89 1.96
CA GLY A 101 2.88 17.78 2.02
C GLY A 101 3.43 17.29 3.35
N PRO A 102 4.75 16.95 3.35
CA PRO A 102 5.37 16.30 4.52
C PRO A 102 5.57 17.21 5.72
N ALA A 103 5.45 18.53 5.57
CA ALA A 103 5.58 19.46 6.68
C ALA A 103 4.28 19.63 7.47
N ASP A 104 3.15 19.14 6.96
CA ASP A 104 1.86 19.25 7.63
C ASP A 104 1.74 18.18 8.73
N ASP A 105 1.56 18.63 9.98
CA ASP A 105 1.53 17.72 11.13
C ASP A 105 0.39 16.72 11.07
N ARG A 106 -0.80 17.17 10.65
CA ARG A 106 -1.97 16.29 10.55
C ARG A 106 -1.79 15.23 9.47
N ALA A 107 -1.27 15.65 8.32
CA ALA A 107 -1.00 14.72 7.22
C ALA A 107 0.00 13.65 7.65
N ARG A 108 1.10 14.05 8.33
CA ARG A 108 2.08 13.11 8.83
C ARG A 108 1.46 12.13 9.82
N THR A 109 0.62 12.61 10.72
CA THR A 109 -0.04 11.75 11.72
C THR A 109 -0.93 10.71 11.06
N VAL A 110 -1.75 11.12 10.08
CA VAL A 110 -2.63 10.18 9.37
C VAL A 110 -1.81 9.13 8.63
N ILE A 111 -0.78 9.55 7.91
CA ILE A 111 0.05 8.63 7.14
C ILE A 111 0.83 7.69 8.05
N ALA A 112 1.32 8.18 9.18
CA ALA A 112 1.99 7.32 10.17
C ALA A 112 1.07 6.23 10.69
N ARG A 113 -0.21 6.54 10.95
CA ARG A 113 -1.20 5.55 11.37
C ARG A 113 -1.49 4.52 10.30
N LEU A 114 -1.60 4.96 9.05
CA LEU A 114 -1.81 4.05 7.92
C LEU A 114 -0.61 3.12 7.75
N LEU A 115 0.61 3.65 7.91
CA LEU A 115 1.81 2.83 7.84
C LEU A 115 1.82 1.79 8.97
N GLN A 116 1.47 2.18 10.20
CA GLN A 116 1.35 1.23 11.30
C GLN A 116 0.36 0.12 10.98
N SER A 117 -0.79 0.46 10.41
CA SER A 117 -1.80 -0.52 10.00
C SER A 117 -1.25 -1.48 8.95
N ARG A 118 -0.51 -0.97 7.98
CA ARG A 118 0.12 -1.80 6.96
C ARG A 118 1.16 -2.74 7.55
N LEU A 119 2.03 -2.21 8.42
CA LEU A 119 3.08 -3.01 9.05
C LEU A 119 2.50 -4.07 9.98
N ALA A 120 1.37 -3.80 10.63
CA ALA A 120 0.68 -4.79 11.44
C ALA A 120 0.13 -5.96 10.63
N ARG A 121 -0.05 -5.78 9.32
CA ARG A 121 -0.50 -6.82 8.38
C ARG A 121 0.67 -7.47 7.65
N TRP A 122 1.89 -7.12 8.00
CA TRP A 122 3.06 -7.64 7.29
C TRP A 122 3.22 -9.14 7.48
N ARG A 123 3.54 -9.83 6.40
CA ARG A 123 4.09 -11.18 6.45
C ARG A 123 5.22 -11.26 5.44
N GLU A 124 6.20 -12.10 5.73
CA GLU A 124 7.25 -12.37 4.76
C GLU A 124 6.63 -13.10 3.57
N PRO A 125 7.03 -12.75 2.35
CA PRO A 125 6.56 -13.47 1.18
C PRO A 125 6.99 -14.94 1.26
N GLU A 126 6.08 -15.83 0.89
CA GLU A 126 6.42 -17.25 0.87
C GLU A 126 7.54 -17.49 -0.15
N ASP A 127 8.50 -18.30 0.27
CA ASP A 127 9.54 -18.74 -0.64
C ASP A 127 8.96 -19.79 -1.57
N VAL A 128 8.72 -19.40 -2.81
CA VAL A 128 8.16 -20.29 -3.84
C VAL A 128 9.20 -21.09 -4.58
N SER A 129 10.44 -21.04 -4.14
CA SER A 129 11.55 -21.79 -4.72
C SER A 129 11.62 -23.22 -4.22
N GLY A 130 10.57 -23.67 -3.58
CA GLY A 130 10.50 -25.01 -3.01
C GLY A 130 10.49 -26.09 -4.06
#